data_26e170586120104e4413711a73b6bf9f
#
_entry.id   26e170586120104e4413711a73b6bf9f
#
_cell.length_a   1.000
_cell.length_b   1.000
_cell.length_c   1.000
_cell.angle_alpha   90.00
_cell.angle_beta   90.00
_cell.angle_gamma   90.00
#
_symmetry.space_group_name_H-M   'P 1'
#
loop_
_entity.id
_entity.type
_entity.pdbx_description
1 polymer ?
#
loop_
_entity_poly.entity_id
_entity_poly.type
_entity_poly.pdbx_seq_one_letter_code
_entity_poly.pdbx_strand_id
1 'polypeptide(L)'
;MKESIPEIGEAPEPVIGNDYTAEKESVQKQIREVIQYNDIKNKIAQKDKLTAVSNIYSELLAMLSPNGKVKLNFWKLIIAPLENRMNSTIGAMKNANIKFNTNNGLELLYSVNGSQYICFNSLSGGEKIIATLAVYHVINQLYGNKILLIDDLDRVDDTTYGKVYEFIGQIKDNYDAIICARVKHTAN
;
A
#
# COMPACT_ATOMS: atom_id res chain seq x y z
N MET A 1 89.01 -70.97 22.54
CA MET A 1 87.74 -70.53 23.11
C MET A 1 86.72 -70.36 21.98
N LYS A 2 85.73 -71.24 21.86
CA LYS A 2 84.66 -71.11 20.94
C LYS A 2 83.50 -70.51 21.70
N GLU A 3 83.16 -69.28 21.38
CA GLU A 3 81.96 -68.65 21.92
C GLU A 3 80.72 -69.29 21.28
N SER A 4 79.84 -69.82 22.13
CA SER A 4 78.56 -70.38 21.73
C SER A 4 77.57 -69.20 21.41
N ILE A 5 77.12 -69.21 20.18
CA ILE A 5 76.04 -68.27 19.77
C ILE A 5 74.76 -68.73 20.45
N PRO A 6 74.04 -67.83 21.17
CA PRO A 6 72.76 -68.18 21.81
C PRO A 6 71.71 -68.48 20.73
N GLU A 7 70.99 -69.60 20.89
CA GLU A 7 69.82 -69.94 20.06
C GLU A 7 68.77 -68.81 20.15
N ILE A 8 68.46 -68.26 19.00
CA ILE A 8 67.37 -67.34 18.86
C ILE A 8 66.09 -68.16 19.04
N GLY A 9 65.41 -67.94 20.17
CA GLY A 9 64.07 -68.52 20.41
C GLY A 9 63.12 -68.25 19.26
N GLU A 10 62.23 -69.22 19.00
CA GLU A 10 61.17 -69.09 17.98
C GLU A 10 60.42 -67.75 18.13
N ALA A 11 60.20 -67.07 16.99
CA ALA A 11 59.43 -65.88 16.97
C ALA A 11 57.99 -66.15 17.50
N PRO A 12 57.43 -65.32 18.35
CA PRO A 12 56.09 -65.55 18.86
C PRO A 12 55.11 -65.65 17.69
N GLU A 13 54.24 -66.68 17.75
CA GLU A 13 53.15 -66.81 16.77
C GLU A 13 52.37 -65.53 16.61
N PRO A 14 52.05 -65.13 15.38
CA PRO A 14 51.22 -63.92 15.19
C PRO A 14 49.89 -64.12 15.89
N VAL A 15 49.60 -63.25 16.83
CA VAL A 15 48.25 -63.15 17.45
C VAL A 15 47.26 -62.83 16.34
N ILE A 16 46.49 -63.84 15.95
CA ILE A 16 45.39 -63.66 15.01
C ILE A 16 44.37 -62.75 15.75
N GLY A 17 44.46 -61.43 15.50
CA GLY A 17 43.49 -60.48 16.00
C GLY A 17 42.07 -60.82 15.45
N ASN A 18 41.06 -60.77 16.30
CA ASN A 18 39.72 -60.98 15.87
C ASN A 18 39.43 -60.09 14.67
N ASP A 19 38.82 -60.64 13.62
CA ASP A 19 38.42 -59.89 12.44
C ASP A 19 37.14 -59.06 12.76
N TYR A 20 37.33 -57.78 13.10
CA TYR A 20 36.27 -56.80 13.41
C TYR A 20 35.76 -56.08 12.17
N THR A 21 36.06 -56.53 10.97
CA THR A 21 35.70 -55.86 9.71
C THR A 21 34.16 -55.72 9.56
N ALA A 22 33.43 -56.79 9.87
CA ALA A 22 31.96 -56.77 9.78
C ALA A 22 31.30 -55.82 10.80
N GLU A 23 31.84 -55.79 12.04
CA GLU A 23 31.35 -54.87 13.06
C GLU A 23 31.66 -53.42 12.68
N LYS A 24 32.85 -53.13 12.17
CA LYS A 24 33.24 -51.82 11.68
C LYS A 24 32.32 -51.32 10.54
N GLU A 25 31.99 -52.17 9.56
CA GLU A 25 31.07 -51.83 8.48
C GLU A 25 29.67 -51.56 8.98
N SER A 26 29.18 -52.38 9.92
CA SER A 26 27.87 -52.17 10.58
C SER A 26 27.81 -50.81 11.30
N VAL A 27 28.78 -50.49 12.11
CA VAL A 27 28.87 -49.20 12.84
C VAL A 27 28.99 -48.03 11.85
N GLN A 28 29.78 -48.16 10.80
CA GLN A 28 29.85 -47.10 9.77
C GLN A 28 28.53 -46.89 9.03
N LYS A 29 27.76 -47.96 8.81
CA LYS A 29 26.39 -47.84 8.23
C LYS A 29 25.46 -47.07 9.17
N GLN A 30 25.46 -47.44 10.46
CA GLN A 30 24.65 -46.74 11.47
C GLN A 30 25.03 -45.26 11.59
N ILE A 31 26.32 -44.94 11.59
CA ILE A 31 26.76 -43.54 11.61
C ILE A 31 26.24 -42.76 10.38
N ARG A 32 26.30 -43.34 9.17
CA ARG A 32 25.76 -42.69 7.95
C ARG A 32 24.27 -42.47 8.06
N GLU A 33 23.53 -43.44 8.57
CA GLU A 33 22.07 -43.31 8.77
C GLU A 33 21.71 -42.19 9.76
N VAL A 34 22.46 -42.07 10.85
CA VAL A 34 22.26 -40.99 11.85
C VAL A 34 22.61 -39.63 11.26
N ILE A 35 23.68 -39.53 10.47
CA ILE A 35 24.04 -38.27 9.78
C ILE A 35 22.93 -37.86 8.80
N GLN A 36 22.46 -38.80 8.00
CA GLN A 36 21.36 -38.54 7.04
C GLN A 36 20.08 -38.12 7.76
N TYR A 37 19.73 -38.79 8.84
CA TYR A 37 18.57 -38.42 9.66
C TYR A 37 18.65 -36.98 10.19
N ASN A 38 19.82 -36.61 10.74
CA ASN A 38 20.04 -35.27 11.26
C ASN A 38 20.01 -34.22 10.15
N ASP A 39 20.54 -34.50 8.98
CA ASP A 39 20.48 -33.59 7.81
C ASP A 39 19.02 -33.38 7.35
N ILE A 40 18.25 -34.46 7.23
CA ILE A 40 16.82 -34.39 6.89
C ILE A 40 16.06 -33.58 7.95
N LYS A 41 16.27 -33.80 9.23
CA LYS A 41 15.67 -33.08 10.33
C LYS A 41 15.97 -31.58 10.25
N ASN A 42 17.22 -31.23 9.97
CA ASN A 42 17.64 -29.82 9.80
C ASN A 42 16.97 -29.17 8.57
N LYS A 43 16.89 -29.90 7.45
CA LYS A 43 16.20 -29.44 6.23
C LYS A 43 14.70 -29.22 6.46
N ILE A 44 14.04 -30.09 7.21
CA ILE A 44 12.64 -29.91 7.59
C ILE A 44 12.46 -28.63 8.42
N ALA A 45 13.29 -28.43 9.45
CA ALA A 45 13.24 -27.23 10.28
C ALA A 45 13.49 -25.93 9.47
N GLN A 46 14.41 -25.96 8.50
CA GLN A 46 14.64 -24.86 7.58
C GLN A 46 13.42 -24.60 6.67
N LYS A 47 12.83 -25.66 6.11
CA LYS A 47 11.62 -25.57 5.30
C LYS A 47 10.48 -24.91 6.07
N ASP A 48 10.26 -25.32 7.33
CA ASP A 48 9.18 -24.76 8.15
C ASP A 48 9.39 -23.26 8.41
N LYS A 49 10.64 -22.85 8.70
CA LYS A 49 10.98 -21.43 8.84
C LYS A 49 10.73 -20.64 7.54
N LEU A 50 11.17 -21.16 6.40
CA LEU A 50 10.98 -20.53 5.11
C LEU A 50 9.49 -20.45 4.74
N THR A 51 8.72 -21.47 5.05
CA THR A 51 7.26 -21.47 4.83
C THR A 51 6.58 -20.40 5.68
N ALA A 52 6.95 -20.26 6.97
CA ALA A 52 6.42 -19.21 7.83
C ALA A 52 6.72 -17.80 7.28
N VAL A 53 7.96 -17.56 6.85
CA VAL A 53 8.37 -16.29 6.24
C VAL A 53 7.60 -16.03 4.93
N SER A 54 7.47 -17.04 4.07
CA SER A 54 6.69 -16.94 2.82
C SER A 54 5.23 -16.57 3.07
N ASN A 55 4.60 -17.14 4.09
CA ASN A 55 3.23 -16.82 4.47
C ASN A 55 3.10 -15.35 4.92
N ILE A 56 4.03 -14.85 5.74
CA ILE A 56 4.06 -13.44 6.15
C ILE A 56 4.17 -12.51 4.94
N TYR A 57 5.07 -12.80 3.99
CA TYR A 57 5.18 -12.01 2.77
C TYR A 57 3.92 -12.05 1.92
N SER A 58 3.28 -13.20 1.81
CA SER A 58 2.02 -13.35 1.08
C SER A 58 0.89 -12.51 1.70
N GLU A 59 0.80 -12.49 3.03
CA GLU A 59 -0.17 -11.64 3.75
C GLU A 59 0.13 -10.14 3.54
N LEU A 60 1.39 -9.73 3.64
CA LEU A 60 1.79 -8.35 3.39
C LEU A 60 1.45 -7.91 1.97
N LEU A 61 1.74 -8.75 0.97
CA LEU A 61 1.39 -8.48 -0.43
C LEU A 61 -0.14 -8.36 -0.61
N ALA A 62 -0.91 -9.23 0.03
CA ALA A 62 -2.36 -9.14 0.00
C ALA A 62 -2.89 -7.85 0.64
N MET A 63 -2.30 -7.41 1.76
CA MET A 63 -2.65 -6.15 2.43
C MET A 63 -2.33 -4.91 1.58
N LEU A 64 -1.21 -4.93 0.85
CA LEU A 64 -0.73 -3.83 0.00
C LEU A 64 -1.31 -3.89 -1.43
N SER A 65 -2.04 -4.93 -1.78
CA SER A 65 -2.66 -5.07 -3.10
C SER A 65 -3.66 -3.94 -3.40
N PRO A 66 -4.03 -3.71 -4.67
CA PRO A 66 -5.01 -2.70 -5.06
C PRO A 66 -6.35 -2.74 -4.30
N ASN A 67 -6.76 -3.92 -3.84
CA ASN A 67 -7.96 -4.13 -3.03
C ASN A 67 -7.65 -4.55 -1.59
N GLY A 68 -6.41 -4.35 -1.15
CA GLY A 68 -5.94 -4.75 0.17
C GLY A 68 -6.44 -3.86 1.30
N LYS A 69 -6.31 -4.37 2.53
CA LYS A 69 -6.79 -3.69 3.74
C LYS A 69 -6.19 -2.29 3.94
N VAL A 70 -4.94 -2.07 3.55
CA VAL A 70 -4.26 -0.77 3.68
C VAL A 70 -4.97 0.28 2.84
N LYS A 71 -5.23 -0.01 1.55
CA LYS A 71 -5.96 0.89 0.67
C LYS A 71 -7.39 1.14 1.15
N LEU A 72 -8.10 0.09 1.56
CA LEU A 72 -9.48 0.22 2.07
C LEU A 72 -9.54 1.08 3.35
N ASN A 73 -8.58 0.95 4.25
CA ASN A 73 -8.51 1.76 5.45
C ASN A 73 -8.17 3.22 5.12
N PHE A 74 -7.21 3.46 4.23
CA PHE A 74 -6.91 4.81 3.73
C PHE A 74 -8.15 5.46 3.11
N TRP A 75 -8.89 4.72 2.28
CA TRP A 75 -10.13 5.19 1.71
C TRP A 75 -11.14 5.61 2.78
N LYS A 76 -11.42 4.72 3.72
CA LYS A 76 -12.41 4.97 4.77
C LYS A 76 -12.04 6.14 5.69
N LEU A 77 -10.77 6.25 6.05
CA LEU A 77 -10.32 7.21 7.06
C LEU A 77 -10.01 8.59 6.49
N ILE A 78 -9.61 8.68 5.23
CA ILE A 78 -9.13 9.93 4.64
C ILE A 78 -10.01 10.36 3.47
N ILE A 79 -10.18 9.53 2.46
CA ILE A 79 -10.82 9.94 1.22
C ILE A 79 -12.34 10.11 1.40
N ALA A 80 -13.03 9.17 2.03
CA ALA A 80 -14.48 9.27 2.19
C ALA A 80 -14.93 10.50 3.02
N PRO A 81 -14.27 10.86 4.13
CA PRO A 81 -14.59 12.12 4.82
C PRO A 81 -14.31 13.38 3.98
N LEU A 82 -13.25 13.41 3.17
CA LEU A 82 -12.97 14.50 2.23
C LEU A 82 -14.07 14.60 1.16
N GLU A 83 -14.42 13.50 0.54
CA GLU A 83 -15.48 13.39 -0.46
C GLU A 83 -16.82 13.91 0.09
N ASN A 84 -17.18 13.51 1.31
CA ASN A 84 -18.40 13.97 1.98
C ASN A 84 -18.39 15.49 2.22
N ARG A 85 -17.27 16.06 2.68
CA ARG A 85 -17.15 17.52 2.88
C ARG A 85 -17.24 18.28 1.55
N MET A 86 -16.57 17.80 0.52
CA MET A 86 -16.62 18.40 -0.81
C MET A 86 -18.03 18.32 -1.40
N ASN A 87 -18.72 17.20 -1.23
CA ASN A 87 -20.10 17.03 -1.68
C ASN A 87 -21.08 17.96 -0.93
N SER A 88 -20.90 18.15 0.37
CA SER A 88 -21.67 19.13 1.13
C SER A 88 -21.46 20.56 0.58
N THR A 89 -20.22 20.91 0.25
CA THR A 89 -19.89 22.21 -0.34
C THR A 89 -20.49 22.38 -1.74
N ILE A 90 -20.42 21.37 -2.59
CA ILE A 90 -21.00 21.39 -3.94
C ILE A 90 -22.51 21.49 -3.86
N GLY A 91 -23.15 20.72 -2.96
CA GLY A 91 -24.59 20.72 -2.76
C GLY A 91 -25.19 22.09 -2.37
N ALA A 92 -24.40 22.95 -1.73
CA ALA A 92 -24.79 24.33 -1.45
C ALA A 92 -24.86 25.21 -2.71
N MET A 93 -24.08 24.86 -3.76
CA MET A 93 -23.99 25.65 -5.00
C MET A 93 -24.79 25.03 -6.16
N LYS A 94 -24.74 23.73 -6.29
CA LYS A 94 -25.35 23.00 -7.41
C LYS A 94 -25.73 21.58 -6.98
N ASN A 95 -26.83 21.05 -7.54
CA ASN A 95 -27.20 19.65 -7.32
C ASN A 95 -26.26 18.73 -8.11
N ALA A 96 -25.06 18.53 -7.56
CA ALA A 96 -24.02 17.74 -8.14
C ALA A 96 -23.21 17.04 -7.04
N ASN A 97 -22.46 16.03 -7.43
CA ASN A 97 -21.60 15.26 -6.55
C ASN A 97 -20.24 14.97 -7.18
N ILE A 98 -19.22 14.85 -6.35
CA ILE A 98 -17.91 14.35 -6.75
C ILE A 98 -17.65 13.01 -6.10
N LYS A 99 -16.76 12.26 -6.71
CA LYS A 99 -16.25 10.97 -6.21
C LYS A 99 -14.80 10.81 -6.60
N PHE A 100 -14.00 10.26 -5.70
CA PHE A 100 -12.64 9.88 -6.03
C PHE A 100 -12.58 8.44 -6.55
N ASN A 101 -12.01 8.27 -7.74
CA ASN A 101 -11.65 6.98 -8.29
C ASN A 101 -10.17 6.70 -8.03
N THR A 102 -9.85 5.51 -7.51
CA THR A 102 -8.47 5.12 -7.17
C THR A 102 -8.00 3.87 -7.88
N ASN A 103 -8.73 3.41 -8.90
CA ASN A 103 -8.35 2.17 -9.59
C ASN A 103 -7.03 2.31 -10.35
N ASN A 104 -6.83 3.46 -11.04
CA ASN A 104 -5.65 3.74 -11.86
C ASN A 104 -4.90 5.01 -11.42
N GLY A 105 -4.93 5.33 -10.14
CA GLY A 105 -4.46 6.59 -9.59
C GLY A 105 -5.59 7.36 -8.90
N LEU A 106 -5.31 8.57 -8.42
CA LEU A 106 -6.33 9.42 -7.83
C LEU A 106 -6.95 10.29 -8.93
N GLU A 107 -8.19 10.01 -9.28
CA GLU A 107 -8.96 10.73 -10.28
C GLU A 107 -10.22 11.31 -9.65
N LEU A 108 -10.53 12.58 -9.94
CA LEU A 108 -11.77 13.22 -9.53
C LEU A 108 -12.83 13.01 -10.60
N LEU A 109 -13.93 12.39 -10.21
CA LEU A 109 -15.12 12.21 -11.01
C LEU A 109 -16.22 13.17 -10.53
N TYR A 110 -17.04 13.65 -11.45
CA TYR A 110 -18.14 14.57 -11.18
C TYR A 110 -19.45 14.06 -11.79
N SER A 111 -20.56 14.25 -11.11
CA SER A 111 -21.88 13.87 -11.58
C SER A 111 -22.89 14.96 -11.30
N VAL A 112 -23.73 15.29 -12.28
CA VAL A 112 -24.92 16.11 -12.09
C VAL A 112 -26.10 15.21 -11.72
N ASN A 113 -26.80 15.54 -10.66
CA ASN A 113 -27.97 14.78 -10.14
C ASN A 113 -27.65 13.32 -9.77
N GLY A 114 -26.37 12.96 -9.53
CA GLY A 114 -25.97 11.61 -9.15
C GLY A 114 -26.14 10.53 -10.22
N SER A 115 -26.39 10.92 -11.49
CA SER A 115 -26.67 9.97 -12.58
C SER A 115 -25.41 9.29 -13.11
N GLN A 116 -24.64 9.99 -13.91
CA GLN A 116 -23.43 9.48 -14.52
C GLN A 116 -22.22 10.28 -14.04
N TYR A 117 -21.16 9.56 -13.65
CA TYR A 117 -19.90 10.18 -13.29
C TYR A 117 -19.00 10.34 -14.52
N ILE A 118 -18.47 11.53 -14.73
CA ILE A 118 -17.53 11.88 -15.80
C ILE A 118 -16.24 12.42 -15.21
N CYS A 119 -15.13 12.28 -15.96
CA CYS A 119 -13.83 12.78 -15.52
C CYS A 119 -13.84 14.30 -15.41
N PHE A 120 -13.12 14.85 -14.43
CA PHE A 120 -12.96 16.29 -14.21
C PHE A 120 -12.54 17.03 -15.48
N ASN A 121 -11.67 16.45 -16.29
CA ASN A 121 -11.18 17.08 -17.54
C ASN A 121 -12.30 17.30 -18.57
N SER A 122 -13.35 16.50 -18.54
CA SER A 122 -14.50 16.57 -19.47
C SER A 122 -15.61 17.51 -19.02
N LEU A 123 -15.47 18.18 -17.87
CA LEU A 123 -16.44 19.12 -17.34
C LEU A 123 -16.48 20.41 -18.15
N SER A 124 -17.66 21.05 -18.19
CA SER A 124 -17.82 22.42 -18.64
C SER A 124 -17.03 23.39 -17.76
N GLY A 125 -16.76 24.60 -18.28
CA GLY A 125 -16.05 25.64 -17.53
C GLY A 125 -16.67 25.92 -16.16
N GLY A 126 -17.99 26.12 -16.12
CA GLY A 126 -18.71 26.38 -14.86
C GLY A 126 -18.67 25.22 -13.87
N GLU A 127 -18.79 23.97 -14.34
CA GLU A 127 -18.69 22.78 -13.48
C GLU A 127 -17.29 22.62 -12.90
N LYS A 128 -16.25 22.91 -13.69
CA LYS A 128 -14.86 22.91 -13.21
C LYS A 128 -14.68 23.91 -12.08
N ILE A 129 -15.22 25.12 -12.20
CA ILE A 129 -15.11 26.16 -11.18
C ILE A 129 -15.77 25.69 -9.88
N ILE A 130 -17.00 25.16 -9.95
CA ILE A 130 -17.73 24.67 -8.77
C ILE A 130 -16.97 23.52 -8.09
N ALA A 131 -16.51 22.54 -8.86
CA ALA A 131 -15.76 21.41 -8.32
C ALA A 131 -14.43 21.88 -7.71
N THR A 132 -13.71 22.78 -8.39
CA THR A 132 -12.43 23.35 -7.92
C THR A 132 -12.63 24.17 -6.64
N LEU A 133 -13.68 24.99 -6.58
CA LEU A 133 -14.01 25.78 -5.39
C LEU A 133 -14.28 24.88 -4.18
N ALA A 134 -15.05 23.80 -4.37
CA ALA A 134 -15.32 22.85 -3.30
C ALA A 134 -14.04 22.16 -2.80
N VAL A 135 -13.17 21.74 -3.72
CA VAL A 135 -11.86 21.12 -3.38
C VAL A 135 -11.00 22.11 -2.60
N TYR A 136 -10.81 23.33 -3.12
CA TYR A 136 -9.98 24.34 -2.46
C TYR A 136 -10.54 24.79 -1.12
N HIS A 137 -11.85 24.96 -1.00
CA HIS A 137 -12.46 25.31 0.28
C HIS A 137 -12.16 24.26 1.35
N VAL A 138 -12.36 22.98 1.05
CA VAL A 138 -12.10 21.88 2.00
C VAL A 138 -10.62 21.77 2.32
N ILE A 139 -9.73 21.88 1.33
CA ILE A 139 -8.28 21.85 1.53
C ILE A 139 -7.83 23.04 2.39
N ASN A 140 -8.30 24.25 2.09
CA ASN A 140 -7.96 25.44 2.87
C ASN A 140 -8.39 25.34 4.33
N GLN A 141 -9.57 24.76 4.60
CA GLN A 141 -10.01 24.48 5.97
C GLN A 141 -9.10 23.50 6.70
N LEU A 142 -8.62 22.46 6.01
CA LEU A 142 -7.73 21.46 6.61
C LEU A 142 -6.34 22.01 6.95
N TYR A 143 -5.80 22.86 6.07
CA TYR A 143 -4.48 23.44 6.24
C TYR A 143 -4.47 24.80 6.94
N GLY A 144 -5.64 25.34 7.26
CA GLY A 144 -5.77 26.64 7.92
C GLY A 144 -5.45 27.83 7.02
N ASN A 145 -5.51 27.65 5.68
CA ASN A 145 -5.34 28.75 4.73
C ASN A 145 -6.47 29.76 4.86
N LYS A 146 -6.14 31.05 4.97
CA LYS A 146 -7.10 32.13 5.19
C LYS A 146 -7.36 33.00 3.96
N ILE A 147 -6.80 32.63 2.82
CA ILE A 147 -7.02 33.35 1.55
C ILE A 147 -7.64 32.38 0.53
N LEU A 148 -8.72 32.81 -0.11
CA LEU A 148 -9.38 32.09 -1.18
C LEU A 148 -9.40 32.95 -2.45
N LEU A 149 -8.84 32.42 -3.54
CA LEU A 149 -8.83 33.07 -4.86
C LEU A 149 -9.79 32.28 -5.78
N ILE A 150 -10.73 33.00 -6.40
CA ILE A 150 -11.71 32.42 -7.33
C ILE A 150 -11.65 33.23 -8.61
N ASP A 151 -11.22 32.60 -9.69
CA ASP A 151 -11.13 33.23 -11.01
C ASP A 151 -12.14 32.63 -11.99
N ASP A 152 -12.30 33.25 -13.15
CA ASP A 152 -13.14 32.76 -14.26
C ASP A 152 -14.65 32.60 -13.90
N LEU A 153 -15.17 33.34 -12.94
CA LEU A 153 -16.59 33.25 -12.55
C LEU A 153 -17.59 33.63 -13.67
N ASP A 154 -17.11 34.21 -14.78
CA ASP A 154 -17.88 34.46 -15.99
C ASP A 154 -18.27 33.18 -16.78
N ARG A 155 -17.59 32.05 -16.49
CA ARG A 155 -17.91 30.75 -17.09
C ARG A 155 -19.07 30.03 -16.43
N VAL A 156 -19.55 30.55 -15.34
CA VAL A 156 -20.71 30.01 -14.58
C VAL A 156 -21.97 30.72 -15.06
N ASP A 157 -23.05 29.97 -15.30
CA ASP A 157 -24.36 30.56 -15.62
C ASP A 157 -24.90 31.45 -14.47
N ASP A 158 -25.72 32.42 -14.79
CA ASP A 158 -26.18 33.44 -13.82
C ASP A 158 -26.92 32.83 -12.61
N THR A 159 -27.66 31.75 -12.81
CA THR A 159 -28.37 31.06 -11.69
C THR A 159 -27.38 30.39 -10.75
N THR A 160 -26.41 29.69 -11.32
CA THR A 160 -25.36 29.04 -10.55
C THR A 160 -24.41 30.07 -9.91
N TYR A 161 -24.12 31.18 -10.61
CA TYR A 161 -23.35 32.30 -10.05
C TYR A 161 -23.98 32.88 -8.79
N GLY A 162 -25.32 33.10 -8.78
CA GLY A 162 -26.05 33.54 -7.59
C GLY A 162 -25.81 32.62 -6.40
N LYS A 163 -25.91 31.31 -6.59
CA LYS A 163 -25.66 30.30 -5.54
C LYS A 163 -24.20 30.25 -5.10
N VAL A 164 -23.24 30.38 -6.01
CA VAL A 164 -21.81 30.50 -5.66
C VAL A 164 -21.59 31.73 -4.79
N TYR A 165 -22.19 32.85 -5.14
CA TYR A 165 -22.07 34.08 -4.36
C TYR A 165 -22.70 33.97 -2.97
N GLU A 166 -23.87 33.34 -2.85
CA GLU A 166 -24.52 33.03 -1.57
C GLU A 166 -23.61 32.12 -0.71
N PHE A 167 -23.04 31.08 -1.32
CA PHE A 167 -22.10 30.19 -0.65
C PHE A 167 -20.84 30.94 -0.16
N ILE A 168 -20.25 31.81 -0.97
CA ILE A 168 -19.14 32.69 -0.55
C ILE A 168 -19.53 33.52 0.66
N GLY A 169 -20.74 34.07 0.68
CA GLY A 169 -21.29 34.82 1.83
C GLY A 169 -21.36 33.97 3.11
N GLN A 170 -21.67 32.68 3.00
CA GLN A 170 -21.72 31.74 4.14
C GLN A 170 -20.37 31.39 4.69
N ILE A 171 -19.33 31.31 3.85
CA ILE A 171 -17.99 30.88 4.25
C ILE A 171 -17.03 32.04 4.57
N LYS A 172 -17.45 33.30 4.35
CA LYS A 172 -16.56 34.47 4.47
C LYS A 172 -15.82 34.57 5.81
N ASP A 173 -16.48 34.18 6.90
CA ASP A 173 -15.89 34.25 8.25
C ASP A 173 -14.79 33.20 8.48
N ASN A 174 -14.62 32.25 7.57
CA ASN A 174 -13.52 31.28 7.59
C ASN A 174 -12.21 31.80 6.97
N TYR A 175 -12.26 32.98 6.31
CA TYR A 175 -11.18 33.53 5.53
C TYR A 175 -10.89 34.98 5.94
N ASP A 176 -9.61 35.38 5.89
CA ASP A 176 -9.17 36.76 6.04
C ASP A 176 -9.43 37.56 4.74
N ALA A 177 -9.36 36.88 3.60
CA ALA A 177 -9.68 37.45 2.29
C ALA A 177 -10.25 36.43 1.32
N ILE A 178 -11.32 36.79 0.60
CA ILE A 178 -11.85 36.09 -0.57
C ILE A 178 -11.79 37.04 -1.76
N ILE A 179 -11.01 36.69 -2.77
CA ILE A 179 -10.83 37.48 -3.98
C ILE A 179 -11.51 36.76 -5.14
N CYS A 180 -12.50 37.40 -5.73
CA CYS A 180 -13.27 36.87 -6.87
C CYS A 180 -13.01 37.74 -8.10
N ALA A 181 -12.62 37.11 -9.21
CA ALA A 181 -12.51 37.77 -10.50
C ALA A 181 -13.64 37.33 -11.43
N ARG A 182 -14.29 38.30 -12.06
CA ARG A 182 -15.35 38.10 -13.08
C ARG A 182 -15.19 39.16 -14.17
N VAL A 183 -15.15 38.72 -15.41
CA VAL A 183 -15.21 39.61 -16.56
C VAL A 183 -16.67 40.02 -16.73
N LYS A 184 -16.94 41.33 -16.65
CA LYS A 184 -18.29 41.89 -16.92
C LYS A 184 -18.41 42.07 -18.43
N HIS A 185 -19.15 41.19 -19.10
CA HIS A 185 -19.56 41.48 -20.48
C HIS A 185 -20.60 42.61 -20.45
N THR A 186 -20.18 43.83 -20.75
CA THR A 186 -21.14 44.89 -21.09
C THR A 186 -21.74 44.49 -22.43
N ALA A 187 -23.03 44.12 -22.42
CA ALA A 187 -23.79 44.01 -23.65
C ALA A 187 -23.78 45.38 -24.35
N ASN A 188 -23.23 45.44 -25.56
CA ASN A 188 -23.37 46.58 -26.45
C ASN A 188 -24.79 46.63 -27.02
#